data_599b171307fb76166dcc6b7efe3e7efa
#
_entry.id   599b171307fb76166dcc6b7efe3e7efa
#
_cell.length_a   1.000
_cell.length_b   1.000
_cell.length_c   1.000
_cell.angle_alpha   90.00
_cell.angle_beta   90.00
_cell.angle_gamma   90.00
#
_symmetry.space_group_name_H-M   'P 1'
#
loop_
_entity.id
_entity.type
_entity.pdbx_description
1 polymer ?
#
loop_
_entity_poly.entity_id
_entity_poly.type
_entity_poly.pdbx_seq_one_letter_code
_entity_poly.pdbx_strand_id
1 'polypeptide(L)'
;GLPVFLNPDHSHSVESAKSALDVGFDSVHIDLSKLSFEENIKGTKEVVDYVKSKNPEVSVEGELGYLRGESRVQKEIIKIKPEDLTKPEEAAEFAEKTGLDRFAGAYGNSHGISLDEPELDIERIKAIRKILPERVAMVLHGGSGIPDDEIKEALKAGISNIHVNTEIRTAYAEALRKFLAENPEETTPYKILA
;
A
#
# COMPACT_ATOMS: atom_id res chain seq x y z
N GLY A 1 10.49 1.32 23.19
CA GLY A 1 10.06 2.05 21.99
C GLY A 1 9.19 1.18 21.10
N LEU A 2 8.48 1.77 20.15
CA LEU A 2 7.75 1.03 19.13
C LEU A 2 8.74 0.46 18.11
N PRO A 3 8.53 -0.75 17.58
CA PRO A 3 9.34 -1.26 16.47
C PRO A 3 9.09 -0.40 15.22
N VAL A 4 10.15 -0.12 14.47
CA VAL A 4 10.11 0.62 13.20
C VAL A 4 10.75 -0.25 12.14
N PHE A 5 10.07 -0.44 11.01
CA PHE A 5 10.53 -1.24 9.88
C PHE A 5 10.59 -0.39 8.62
N LEU A 6 11.61 -0.61 7.81
CA LEU A 6 11.79 0.04 6.53
C LEU A 6 11.18 -0.82 5.41
N ASN A 7 10.21 -0.25 4.69
CA ASN A 7 9.52 -0.90 3.58
C ASN A 7 9.63 -0.04 2.32
N PRO A 8 10.04 -0.57 1.14
CA PRO A 8 9.95 0.14 -0.12
C PRO A 8 8.49 0.19 -0.54
N ASP A 9 7.97 1.37 -0.80
CA ASP A 9 6.59 1.57 -1.23
C ASP A 9 6.52 1.48 -2.77
N HIS A 10 5.77 0.50 -3.31
CA HIS A 10 5.58 0.22 -4.73
C HIS A 10 6.86 0.04 -5.57
N SER A 11 7.55 -1.07 -5.41
CA SER A 11 8.57 -1.48 -6.38
C SER A 11 7.91 -1.97 -7.66
N HIS A 12 8.07 -1.25 -8.76
CA HIS A 12 7.41 -1.55 -10.04
C HIS A 12 8.22 -2.47 -10.98
N SER A 13 9.30 -3.07 -10.48
CA SER A 13 10.06 -4.09 -11.19
C SER A 13 10.68 -5.10 -10.24
N VAL A 14 10.91 -6.31 -10.75
CA VAL A 14 11.57 -7.39 -10.00
C VAL A 14 12.96 -6.95 -9.52
N GLU A 15 13.72 -6.25 -10.37
CA GLU A 15 15.06 -5.74 -10.05
C GLU A 15 15.03 -4.73 -8.91
N SER A 16 14.06 -3.79 -8.93
CA SER A 16 13.91 -2.79 -7.86
C SER A 16 13.56 -3.45 -6.53
N ALA A 17 12.63 -4.41 -6.54
CA ALA A 17 12.25 -5.14 -5.34
C ALA A 17 13.42 -5.96 -4.74
N LYS A 18 14.20 -6.64 -5.59
CA LYS A 18 15.41 -7.37 -5.16
C LYS A 18 16.47 -6.43 -4.58
N SER A 19 16.70 -5.29 -5.24
CA SER A 19 17.66 -4.29 -4.79
C SER A 19 17.29 -3.72 -3.41
N ALA A 20 16.01 -3.53 -3.11
CA ALA A 20 15.57 -3.08 -1.79
C ALA A 20 16.01 -4.05 -0.68
N LEU A 21 15.86 -5.36 -0.89
CA LEU A 21 16.38 -6.36 0.05
C LEU A 21 17.90 -6.25 0.19
N ASP A 22 18.62 -6.15 -0.93
CA ASP A 22 20.09 -6.17 -0.94
C ASP A 22 20.71 -4.93 -0.23
N VAL A 23 19.99 -3.81 -0.16
CA VAL A 23 20.42 -2.63 0.59
C VAL A 23 19.88 -2.58 2.03
N GLY A 24 19.16 -3.62 2.47
CA GLY A 24 18.80 -3.82 3.88
C GLY A 24 17.43 -3.31 4.31
N PHE A 25 16.44 -3.26 3.41
CA PHE A 25 15.05 -3.06 3.80
C PHE A 25 14.52 -4.25 4.62
N ASP A 26 13.67 -3.98 5.61
CA ASP A 26 13.10 -4.98 6.53
C ASP A 26 11.96 -5.79 5.91
N SER A 27 11.36 -5.27 4.84
CA SER A 27 10.33 -5.93 4.04
C SER A 27 10.41 -5.48 2.59
N VAL A 28 9.71 -6.15 1.69
CA VAL A 28 9.70 -5.83 0.25
C VAL A 28 8.25 -5.76 -0.24
N HIS A 29 7.93 -4.72 -1.02
CA HIS A 29 6.67 -4.62 -1.74
C HIS A 29 6.93 -4.62 -3.24
N ILE A 30 6.34 -5.57 -3.95
CA ILE A 30 6.32 -5.66 -5.42
C ILE A 30 4.94 -5.34 -5.96
N ASP A 31 4.85 -4.31 -6.79
CA ASP A 31 3.62 -3.85 -7.43
C ASP A 31 3.73 -4.02 -8.95
N LEU A 32 3.17 -5.11 -9.44
CA LEU A 32 3.00 -5.43 -10.86
C LEU A 32 1.52 -5.43 -11.27
N SER A 33 0.67 -4.72 -10.52
CA SER A 33 -0.78 -4.66 -10.72
C SER A 33 -1.22 -4.14 -12.10
N LYS A 34 -0.31 -3.47 -12.83
CA LYS A 34 -0.53 -2.97 -14.19
C LYS A 34 -0.26 -4.02 -15.29
N LEU A 35 0.34 -5.14 -14.93
CA LEU A 35 0.61 -6.24 -15.86
C LEU A 35 -0.57 -7.21 -15.92
N SER A 36 -0.51 -8.19 -16.80
CA SER A 36 -1.48 -9.28 -16.79
C SER A 36 -1.38 -10.10 -15.50
N PHE A 37 -2.45 -10.81 -15.14
CA PHE A 37 -2.50 -11.62 -13.92
C PHE A 37 -1.35 -12.65 -13.88
N GLU A 38 -1.07 -13.29 -14.99
CA GLU A 38 0.00 -14.29 -15.11
C GLU A 38 1.39 -13.67 -14.98
N GLU A 39 1.62 -12.50 -15.60
CA GLU A 39 2.89 -11.77 -15.47
C GLU A 39 3.12 -11.26 -14.05
N ASN A 40 2.06 -10.77 -13.39
CA ASN A 40 2.10 -10.35 -11.99
C ASN A 40 2.46 -11.54 -11.08
N ILE A 41 1.77 -12.68 -11.23
CA ILE A 41 2.12 -13.91 -10.50
C ILE A 41 3.59 -14.28 -10.70
N LYS A 42 4.04 -14.32 -11.96
CA LYS A 42 5.41 -14.71 -12.29
C LYS A 42 6.44 -13.80 -11.64
N GLY A 43 6.27 -12.48 -11.77
CA GLY A 43 7.21 -11.50 -11.22
C GLY A 43 7.18 -11.47 -9.69
N THR A 44 5.97 -11.51 -9.09
CA THR A 44 5.83 -11.56 -7.62
C THR A 44 6.45 -12.82 -7.05
N LYS A 45 6.20 -13.99 -7.67
CA LYS A 45 6.82 -15.24 -7.24
C LYS A 45 8.35 -15.19 -7.31
N GLU A 46 8.91 -14.62 -8.37
CA GLU A 46 10.36 -14.46 -8.54
C GLU A 46 10.96 -13.62 -7.39
N VAL A 47 10.26 -12.56 -6.97
CA VAL A 47 10.68 -11.74 -5.83
C VAL A 47 10.56 -12.53 -4.53
N VAL A 48 9.45 -13.23 -4.30
CA VAL A 48 9.27 -14.07 -3.10
C VAL A 48 10.39 -15.12 -3.01
N ASP A 49 10.63 -15.87 -4.07
CA ASP A 49 11.67 -16.91 -4.09
C ASP A 49 13.06 -16.31 -3.80
N TYR A 50 13.38 -15.16 -4.39
CA TYR A 50 14.64 -14.45 -4.14
C TYR A 50 14.78 -14.02 -2.67
N VAL A 51 13.76 -13.33 -2.15
CA VAL A 51 13.77 -12.82 -0.76
C VAL A 51 13.90 -13.97 0.22
N LYS A 52 13.07 -15.02 0.09
CA LYS A 52 13.06 -16.17 0.99
C LYS A 52 14.36 -16.99 0.93
N SER A 53 15.02 -17.01 -0.23
CA SER A 53 16.33 -17.65 -0.37
C SER A 53 17.45 -16.93 0.39
N LYS A 54 17.34 -15.62 0.56
CA LYS A 54 18.32 -14.77 1.26
C LYS A 54 18.00 -14.64 2.74
N ASN A 55 16.76 -14.34 3.07
CA ASN A 55 16.28 -14.20 4.44
C ASN A 55 14.79 -14.58 4.53
N PRO A 56 14.43 -15.75 5.07
CA PRO A 56 13.05 -16.20 5.16
C PRO A 56 12.16 -15.34 6.08
N GLU A 57 12.75 -14.56 7.00
CA GLU A 57 12.03 -13.69 7.93
C GLU A 57 11.56 -12.38 7.27
N VAL A 58 12.18 -11.95 6.17
CA VAL A 58 11.76 -10.75 5.46
C VAL A 58 10.43 -11.02 4.76
N SER A 59 9.41 -10.20 5.06
CA SER A 59 8.09 -10.34 4.46
C SER A 59 8.03 -9.72 3.07
N VAL A 60 7.29 -10.38 2.17
CA VAL A 60 7.03 -9.90 0.81
C VAL A 60 5.56 -9.58 0.65
N GLU A 61 5.28 -8.38 0.17
CA GLU A 61 3.96 -7.90 -0.21
C GLU A 61 3.82 -7.92 -1.72
N GLY A 62 2.67 -8.40 -2.20
CA GLY A 62 2.29 -8.32 -3.61
C GLY A 62 0.93 -7.67 -3.75
N GLU A 63 0.72 -6.96 -4.86
CA GLU A 63 -0.49 -6.20 -5.14
C GLU A 63 -1.27 -6.79 -6.32
N LEU A 64 -2.60 -6.89 -6.14
CA LEU A 64 -3.54 -7.33 -7.17
C LEU A 64 -4.78 -6.45 -7.20
N GLY A 65 -5.21 -6.07 -8.40
CA GLY A 65 -6.22 -5.04 -8.62
C GLY A 65 -5.54 -3.70 -8.92
N TYR A 66 -6.28 -2.76 -9.47
CA TYR A 66 -5.70 -1.48 -9.87
C TYR A 66 -6.20 -0.35 -8.98
N LEU A 67 -5.36 0.11 -8.07
CA LEU A 67 -5.66 1.26 -7.25
C LEU A 67 -5.39 2.54 -8.03
N ARG A 68 -6.47 3.22 -8.44
CA ARG A 68 -6.42 4.46 -9.23
C ARG A 68 -5.93 5.64 -8.40
N GLY A 69 -5.46 6.69 -9.07
CA GLY A 69 -5.03 7.94 -8.47
C GLY A 69 -3.53 8.01 -8.23
N GLU A 70 -3.12 9.10 -7.61
CA GLU A 70 -1.73 9.38 -7.22
C GLU A 70 -1.72 9.84 -5.76
N SER A 71 -0.60 9.67 -5.06
CA SER A 71 -0.42 10.10 -3.66
C SER A 71 -0.39 11.64 -3.53
N ARG A 72 -1.52 12.28 -3.80
CA ARG A 72 -1.75 13.73 -3.70
C ARG A 72 -3.20 14.03 -3.35
N VAL A 73 -3.52 15.28 -2.98
CA VAL A 73 -4.90 15.77 -2.96
C VAL A 73 -5.40 15.81 -4.40
N GLN A 74 -6.45 15.06 -4.70
CA GLN A 74 -7.00 14.96 -6.05
C GLN A 74 -7.69 16.25 -6.45
N LYS A 75 -7.62 16.60 -7.73
CA LYS A 75 -8.29 17.77 -8.30
C LYS A 75 -9.59 17.42 -9.05
N GLU A 76 -9.80 16.14 -9.26
CA GLU A 76 -10.94 15.57 -9.99
C GLU A 76 -11.42 14.30 -9.26
N ILE A 77 -12.70 13.98 -9.44
CA ILE A 77 -13.30 12.74 -8.92
C ILE A 77 -12.69 11.54 -9.68
N ILE A 78 -12.15 10.61 -8.94
CA ILE A 78 -11.58 9.37 -9.50
C ILE A 78 -12.69 8.33 -9.58
N LYS A 79 -13.11 7.98 -10.79
CA LYS A 79 -14.10 6.92 -11.00
C LYS A 79 -13.42 5.55 -10.92
N ILE A 80 -13.75 4.80 -9.89
CA ILE A 80 -13.35 3.39 -9.73
C ILE A 80 -14.31 2.54 -10.56
N LYS A 81 -13.75 1.61 -11.30
CA LYS A 81 -14.53 0.71 -12.15
C LYS A 81 -14.54 -0.71 -11.55
N PRO A 82 -15.58 -1.53 -11.84
CA PRO A 82 -15.64 -2.90 -11.35
C PRO A 82 -14.42 -3.75 -11.72
N GLU A 83 -13.83 -3.52 -12.89
CA GLU A 83 -12.62 -4.22 -13.33
C GLU A 83 -11.34 -3.82 -12.56
N ASP A 84 -11.35 -2.70 -11.86
CA ASP A 84 -10.23 -2.28 -11.03
C ASP A 84 -10.19 -3.06 -9.70
N LEU A 85 -11.35 -3.53 -9.25
CA LEU A 85 -11.51 -4.18 -7.95
C LEU A 85 -10.97 -5.61 -7.94
N THR A 86 -10.31 -5.98 -6.87
CA THR A 86 -9.80 -7.35 -6.69
C THR A 86 -10.93 -8.35 -6.54
N LYS A 87 -10.89 -9.43 -7.32
CA LYS A 87 -11.82 -10.55 -7.15
C LYS A 87 -11.30 -11.52 -6.10
N PRO A 88 -12.15 -12.02 -5.19
CA PRO A 88 -11.72 -12.93 -4.12
C PRO A 88 -10.98 -14.17 -4.64
N GLU A 89 -11.48 -14.80 -5.69
CA GLU A 89 -10.89 -16.02 -6.24
C GLU A 89 -9.48 -15.76 -6.84
N GLU A 90 -9.32 -14.61 -7.52
CA GLU A 90 -8.02 -14.19 -8.05
C GLU A 90 -7.03 -13.88 -6.92
N ALA A 91 -7.49 -13.29 -5.80
CA ALA A 91 -6.66 -13.03 -4.63
C ALA A 91 -6.13 -14.34 -4.00
N ALA A 92 -6.99 -15.36 -3.86
CA ALA A 92 -6.59 -16.67 -3.33
C ALA A 92 -5.57 -17.35 -4.24
N GLU A 93 -5.85 -17.40 -5.55
CA GLU A 93 -4.95 -17.98 -6.54
C GLU A 93 -3.58 -17.27 -6.58
N PHE A 94 -3.60 -15.93 -6.54
CA PHE A 94 -2.40 -15.11 -6.48
C PHE A 94 -1.55 -15.44 -5.25
N ALA A 95 -2.17 -15.48 -4.06
CA ALA A 95 -1.48 -15.78 -2.82
C ALA A 95 -0.90 -17.21 -2.78
N GLU A 96 -1.63 -18.19 -3.31
CA GLU A 96 -1.16 -19.58 -3.39
C GLU A 96 0.01 -19.75 -4.36
N LYS A 97 -0.10 -19.17 -5.56
CA LYS A 97 0.92 -19.32 -6.61
C LYS A 97 2.20 -18.55 -6.31
N THR A 98 2.10 -17.40 -5.65
CA THR A 98 3.27 -16.55 -5.35
C THR A 98 3.94 -16.92 -4.03
N GLY A 99 3.18 -17.37 -3.03
CA GLY A 99 3.69 -17.66 -1.69
C GLY A 99 3.99 -16.42 -0.85
N LEU A 100 3.44 -15.25 -1.23
CA LEU A 100 3.62 -13.98 -0.51
C LEU A 100 3.15 -14.03 0.94
N ASP A 101 3.64 -13.09 1.76
CA ASP A 101 3.28 -12.94 3.17
C ASP A 101 2.19 -11.88 3.39
N ARG A 102 2.17 -10.84 2.55
CA ARG A 102 1.21 -9.73 2.61
C ARG A 102 0.57 -9.51 1.26
N PHE A 103 -0.73 -9.32 1.28
CA PHE A 103 -1.57 -9.14 0.10
C PHE A 103 -2.22 -7.77 0.11
N ALA A 104 -1.91 -6.94 -0.88
CA ALA A 104 -2.58 -5.67 -1.13
C ALA A 104 -3.62 -5.84 -2.24
N GLY A 105 -4.84 -5.38 -1.98
CA GLY A 105 -5.96 -5.44 -2.91
C GLY A 105 -6.58 -4.08 -3.19
N ALA A 106 -7.35 -3.99 -4.27
CA ALA A 106 -8.20 -2.84 -4.57
C ALA A 106 -9.62 -3.07 -4.00
N TYR A 107 -9.98 -2.28 -2.99
CA TYR A 107 -11.19 -2.46 -2.19
C TYR A 107 -12.23 -1.34 -2.35
N GLY A 108 -12.14 -0.53 -3.39
CA GLY A 108 -13.09 0.56 -3.66
C GLY A 108 -12.56 1.96 -3.40
N ASN A 109 -11.43 2.09 -2.75
CA ASN A 109 -10.73 3.36 -2.53
C ASN A 109 -9.74 3.69 -3.65
N SER A 110 -9.08 4.85 -3.55
CA SER A 110 -8.05 5.32 -4.48
C SER A 110 -6.82 5.83 -3.75
N HIS A 111 -5.70 5.96 -4.45
CA HIS A 111 -4.55 6.65 -3.92
C HIS A 111 -4.83 8.16 -3.73
N GLY A 112 -4.28 8.72 -2.65
CA GLY A 112 -4.39 10.15 -2.33
C GLY A 112 -5.63 10.48 -1.51
N ILE A 113 -5.92 11.78 -1.39
CA ILE A 113 -7.14 12.29 -0.75
C ILE A 113 -8.13 12.61 -1.85
N SER A 114 -9.26 11.91 -1.89
CA SER A 114 -10.29 12.07 -2.92
C SER A 114 -11.13 13.33 -2.68
N LEU A 115 -11.79 13.82 -3.74
CA LEU A 115 -12.78 14.91 -3.64
C LEU A 115 -14.18 14.40 -3.25
N ASP A 116 -14.47 13.15 -3.57
CA ASP A 116 -15.56 12.37 -3.04
C ASP A 116 -14.99 11.40 -2.00
N GLU A 117 -15.76 11.05 -1.02
CA GLU A 117 -15.37 10.04 -0.04
C GLU A 117 -15.64 8.66 -0.67
N PRO A 118 -14.63 7.97 -1.28
CA PRO A 118 -14.84 6.65 -1.83
C PRO A 118 -15.04 5.67 -0.68
N GLU A 119 -16.19 5.01 -0.68
CA GLU A 119 -16.53 3.99 0.31
C GLU A 119 -15.70 2.70 0.07
N LEU A 120 -15.16 2.13 1.15
CA LEU A 120 -14.55 0.82 1.11
C LEU A 120 -15.60 -0.28 0.90
N ASP A 121 -15.36 -1.18 -0.03
CA ASP A 121 -16.14 -2.40 -0.20
C ASP A 121 -15.79 -3.41 0.91
N ILE A 122 -16.37 -3.19 2.10
CA ILE A 122 -16.16 -4.02 3.29
C ILE A 122 -16.55 -5.49 3.04
N GLU A 123 -17.60 -5.73 2.25
CA GLU A 123 -18.01 -7.10 1.94
C GLU A 123 -17.00 -7.82 1.04
N ARG A 124 -16.34 -7.10 0.15
CA ARG A 124 -15.21 -7.61 -0.64
C ARG A 124 -14.02 -7.95 0.24
N ILE A 125 -13.66 -7.08 1.19
CA ILE A 125 -12.58 -7.35 2.16
C ILE A 125 -12.88 -8.65 2.93
N LYS A 126 -14.10 -8.82 3.44
CA LYS A 126 -14.53 -10.04 4.14
C LYS A 126 -14.48 -11.27 3.23
N ALA A 127 -14.93 -11.14 1.98
CA ALA A 127 -14.92 -12.24 1.02
C ALA A 127 -13.50 -12.70 0.69
N ILE A 128 -12.58 -11.74 0.48
CA ILE A 128 -11.16 -12.03 0.25
C ILE A 128 -10.55 -12.67 1.50
N ARG A 129 -10.76 -12.10 2.70
CA ARG A 129 -10.21 -12.65 3.95
C ARG A 129 -10.64 -14.10 4.19
N LYS A 130 -11.87 -14.42 3.85
CA LYS A 130 -12.44 -15.76 4.06
C LYS A 130 -11.73 -16.87 3.29
N ILE A 131 -11.16 -16.55 2.13
CA ILE A 131 -10.55 -17.52 1.23
C ILE A 131 -9.03 -17.40 1.12
N LEU A 132 -8.44 -16.26 1.52
CA LEU A 132 -7.00 -16.13 1.63
C LEU A 132 -6.45 -17.05 2.72
N PRO A 133 -5.26 -17.66 2.52
CA PRO A 133 -4.58 -18.39 3.58
C PRO A 133 -4.44 -17.54 4.85
N GLU A 134 -4.65 -18.14 6.02
CA GLU A 134 -4.60 -17.43 7.31
C GLU A 134 -3.25 -16.73 7.57
N ARG A 135 -2.16 -17.33 7.07
CA ARG A 135 -0.80 -16.77 7.16
C ARG A 135 -0.59 -15.46 6.40
N VAL A 136 -1.46 -15.15 5.44
CA VAL A 136 -1.33 -13.96 4.59
C VAL A 136 -2.01 -12.77 5.26
N ALA A 137 -1.24 -11.74 5.59
CA ALA A 137 -1.75 -10.47 6.10
C ALA A 137 -2.38 -9.65 4.97
N MET A 138 -3.50 -8.98 5.23
CA MET A 138 -4.16 -8.10 4.26
C MET A 138 -3.75 -6.66 4.46
N VAL A 139 -3.42 -5.98 3.37
CA VAL A 139 -2.95 -4.60 3.33
C VAL A 139 -3.97 -3.71 2.61
N LEU A 140 -4.22 -2.54 3.18
CA LEU A 140 -5.00 -1.47 2.59
C LEU A 140 -4.06 -0.33 2.18
N HIS A 141 -3.85 -0.14 0.88
CA HIS A 141 -3.23 1.05 0.33
C HIS A 141 -4.23 2.19 0.21
N GLY A 142 -3.74 3.43 0.03
CA GLY A 142 -4.59 4.61 -0.12
C GLY A 142 -5.46 4.90 1.10
N GLY A 143 -4.94 4.67 2.32
CA GLY A 143 -5.65 4.92 3.58
C GLY A 143 -5.87 6.41 3.90
N SER A 144 -5.17 7.33 3.20
CA SER A 144 -5.34 8.77 3.39
C SER A 144 -6.73 9.24 2.93
N GLY A 145 -7.44 9.96 3.81
CA GLY A 145 -8.77 10.51 3.52
C GLY A 145 -9.93 9.53 3.75
N ILE A 146 -9.66 8.30 4.16
CA ILE A 146 -10.73 7.36 4.53
C ILE A 146 -11.22 7.69 5.95
N PRO A 147 -12.54 7.79 6.17
CA PRO A 147 -13.10 8.03 7.50
C PRO A 147 -12.70 6.98 8.55
N ASP A 148 -12.50 7.40 9.79
CA ASP A 148 -12.06 6.55 10.90
C ASP A 148 -12.98 5.35 11.16
N ASP A 149 -14.28 5.48 10.92
CA ASP A 149 -15.25 4.40 11.10
C ASP A 149 -15.13 3.35 9.99
N GLU A 150 -14.88 3.75 8.75
CA GLU A 150 -14.59 2.81 7.67
C GLU A 150 -13.26 2.07 7.89
N ILE A 151 -12.23 2.77 8.35
CA ILE A 151 -10.95 2.14 8.76
C ILE A 151 -11.20 1.08 9.83
N LYS A 152 -12.02 1.37 10.85
CA LYS A 152 -12.36 0.41 11.90
C LYS A 152 -13.14 -0.80 11.36
N GLU A 153 -14.05 -0.59 10.42
CA GLU A 153 -14.78 -1.70 9.77
C GLU A 153 -13.84 -2.54 8.89
N ALA A 154 -12.91 -1.92 8.16
CA ALA A 154 -11.89 -2.63 7.38
C ALA A 154 -10.99 -3.51 8.27
N LEU A 155 -10.56 -3.00 9.43
CA LEU A 155 -9.79 -3.78 10.42
C LEU A 155 -10.59 -4.98 10.93
N LYS A 156 -11.88 -4.79 11.27
CA LYS A 156 -12.76 -5.89 11.69
C LYS A 156 -12.99 -6.91 10.56
N ALA A 157 -12.97 -6.46 9.31
CA ALA A 157 -13.12 -7.29 8.12
C ALA A 157 -11.86 -8.09 7.76
N GLY A 158 -10.70 -7.79 8.36
CA GLY A 158 -9.46 -8.57 8.22
C GLY A 158 -8.25 -7.80 7.68
N ILE A 159 -8.35 -6.51 7.43
CA ILE A 159 -7.18 -5.68 7.16
C ILE A 159 -6.30 -5.62 8.42
N SER A 160 -5.00 -5.78 8.26
CA SER A 160 -4.03 -5.77 9.35
C SER A 160 -2.89 -4.76 9.17
N ASN A 161 -2.76 -4.19 7.97
CA ASN A 161 -1.79 -3.15 7.66
C ASN A 161 -2.45 -2.07 6.79
N ILE A 162 -2.18 -0.81 7.08
CA ILE A 162 -2.76 0.34 6.37
C ILE A 162 -1.65 1.31 5.99
N HIS A 163 -1.60 1.69 4.72
CA HIS A 163 -0.65 2.66 4.21
C HIS A 163 -1.28 4.06 4.16
N VAL A 164 -0.70 4.99 4.93
CA VAL A 164 -1.08 6.40 4.98
C VAL A 164 0.12 7.25 4.54
N ASN A 165 -0.01 7.99 3.47
CA ASN A 165 1.07 8.80 2.89
C ASN A 165 0.64 10.27 2.69
N THR A 166 -0.41 10.50 1.92
CA THR A 166 -0.81 11.85 1.47
C THR A 166 -1.13 12.77 2.64
N GLU A 167 -1.83 12.31 3.66
CA GLU A 167 -2.14 13.10 4.86
C GLU A 167 -0.87 13.55 5.57
N ILE A 168 0.08 12.64 5.79
CA ILE A 168 1.36 12.94 6.46
C ILE A 168 2.13 14.01 5.67
N ARG A 169 2.22 13.83 4.35
CA ARG A 169 2.92 14.79 3.46
C ARG A 169 2.22 16.15 3.41
N THR A 170 0.89 16.17 3.40
CA THR A 170 0.10 17.41 3.41
C THR A 170 0.30 18.15 4.72
N ALA A 171 0.14 17.48 5.86
CA ALA A 171 0.35 18.06 7.18
C ALA A 171 1.77 18.63 7.35
N TYR A 172 2.79 17.88 6.90
CA TYR A 172 4.18 18.36 6.90
C TYR A 172 4.34 19.62 6.04
N ALA A 173 3.83 19.61 4.81
CA ALA A 173 3.96 20.76 3.90
C ALA A 173 3.22 22.00 4.41
N GLU A 174 2.07 21.84 5.06
CA GLU A 174 1.30 22.92 5.67
C GLU A 174 2.04 23.52 6.87
N ALA A 175 2.54 22.66 7.77
CA ALA A 175 3.33 23.10 8.92
C ALA A 175 4.59 23.87 8.48
N LEU A 176 5.28 23.38 7.45
CA LEU A 176 6.46 24.04 6.89
C LEU A 176 6.12 25.43 6.29
N ARG A 177 5.05 25.53 5.50
CA ARG A 177 4.59 26.82 4.94
C ARG A 177 4.23 27.81 6.04
N LYS A 178 3.52 27.34 7.08
CA LYS A 178 3.16 28.16 8.22
C LYS A 178 4.39 28.68 8.96
N PHE A 179 5.35 27.79 9.28
CA PHE A 179 6.59 28.16 9.96
C PHE A 179 7.37 29.23 9.17
N LEU A 180 7.54 29.03 7.86
CA LEU A 180 8.27 29.98 7.01
C LEU A 180 7.56 31.35 6.89
N ALA A 181 6.23 31.36 6.88
CA ALA A 181 5.46 32.60 6.87
C ALA A 181 5.56 33.37 8.19
N GLU A 182 5.61 32.66 9.33
CA GLU A 182 5.77 33.25 10.66
C GLU A 182 7.22 33.65 10.98
N ASN A 183 8.22 33.06 10.30
CA ASN A 183 9.64 33.27 10.55
C ASN A 183 10.40 33.58 9.23
N PRO A 184 10.09 34.69 8.53
CA PRO A 184 10.62 34.94 7.19
C PRO A 184 12.14 35.09 7.12
N GLU A 185 12.78 35.45 8.24
CA GLU A 185 14.25 35.63 8.32
C GLU A 185 14.99 34.35 8.76
N GLU A 186 14.28 33.27 9.10
CA GLU A 186 14.94 32.04 9.50
C GLU A 186 15.45 31.25 8.29
N THR A 187 16.75 30.98 8.27
CA THR A 187 17.43 30.26 7.17
C THR A 187 18.08 28.96 7.62
N THR A 188 17.97 28.62 8.89
CA THR A 188 18.64 27.45 9.49
C THR A 188 17.86 26.18 9.25
N PRO A 189 18.35 25.22 8.42
CA PRO A 189 17.57 24.04 8.03
C PRO A 189 17.05 23.22 9.20
N TYR A 190 17.84 22.96 10.22
CA TYR A 190 17.43 22.16 11.38
C TYR A 190 16.38 22.84 12.28
N LYS A 191 16.19 24.18 12.17
CA LYS A 191 15.09 24.87 12.83
C LYS A 191 13.82 24.88 11.97
N ILE A 192 14.01 24.93 10.64
CA ILE A 192 12.89 24.90 9.68
C ILE A 192 12.24 23.51 9.62
N LEU A 193 13.05 22.47 9.81
CA LEU A 193 12.63 21.05 9.69
C LEU A 193 12.33 20.36 11.04
N ALA A 194 12.45 21.09 12.15
CA ALA A 194 12.27 20.54 13.50
C ALA A 194 10.81 20.32 13.88
#